data_c2da22e2d98d97fb50c5ed4f4ff84600
#
_entry.id   c2da22e2d98d97fb50c5ed4f4ff84600
#
_cell.length_a   1.000
_cell.length_b   1.000
_cell.length_c   1.000
_cell.angle_alpha   90.00
_cell.angle_beta   90.00
_cell.angle_gamma   90.00
#
_symmetry.space_group_name_H-M   'P 1'
#
loop_
_entity.id
_entity.type
_entity.pdbx_description
1 polymer ?
#
loop_
_entity_poly.entity_id
_entity_poly.type
_entity_poly.pdbx_seq_one_letter_code
_entity_poly.pdbx_strand_id
1 'polypeptide(L)'
;MKGEDADLVVFNAEIHILNEGNKIVEAMAIKDGRIIEFGPDRQILNKYAYKSSIDARGKEIYPGFIDSHGHLLSYAELLLSADLVGSSSQKDMIERVVNYQDVNNKKIVIGRGWDQSLWDDSSFPDNQLLNESFKDTPVCLYRIDGHSAE
;
A
#
# COMPACT_ATOMS: atom_id res chain seq x y z
N MET A 1 -4.27 42.19 11.90
CA MET A 1 -3.06 41.40 12.20
C MET A 1 -3.53 39.98 12.50
N LYS A 2 -2.92 38.97 11.90
CA LYS A 2 -3.15 37.55 12.26
C LYS A 2 -2.60 37.38 13.69
N GLY A 3 -3.38 36.76 14.60
CA GLY A 3 -3.10 36.83 16.03
C GLY A 3 -2.34 35.64 16.61
N GLU A 4 -2.29 34.51 15.95
CA GLU A 4 -1.67 33.28 16.43
C GLU A 4 -0.74 32.69 15.37
N ASP A 5 0.36 32.03 15.78
CA ASP A 5 1.31 31.44 14.86
C ASP A 5 1.01 29.95 14.65
N ALA A 6 1.11 29.50 13.40
CA ALA A 6 1.09 28.10 13.01
C ALA A 6 2.29 27.77 12.12
N ASP A 7 2.75 26.54 12.13
CA ASP A 7 3.81 26.10 11.22
C ASP A 7 3.23 25.77 9.85
N LEU A 8 2.07 25.12 9.84
CA LEU A 8 1.40 24.70 8.63
C LEU A 8 -0.13 24.93 8.77
N VAL A 9 -0.74 25.39 7.69
CA VAL A 9 -2.20 25.37 7.51
C VAL A 9 -2.54 24.49 6.32
N VAL A 10 -3.49 23.57 6.51
CA VAL A 10 -4.11 22.81 5.42
C VAL A 10 -5.51 23.39 5.24
N PHE A 11 -5.88 23.69 4.00
CA PHE A 11 -7.16 24.33 3.68
C PHE A 11 -7.77 23.76 2.39
N ASN A 12 -9.01 24.14 2.08
CA ASN A 12 -9.76 23.66 0.93
C ASN A 12 -9.81 22.11 0.92
N ALA A 13 -10.19 21.52 2.05
CA ALA A 13 -10.21 20.08 2.30
C ALA A 13 -11.57 19.62 2.83
N GLU A 14 -11.81 18.32 2.78
CA GLU A 14 -12.87 17.63 3.54
C GLU A 14 -12.21 16.81 4.65
N ILE A 15 -11.99 17.42 5.82
CA ILE A 15 -11.26 16.81 6.93
C ILE A 15 -12.24 16.08 7.85
N HIS A 16 -12.14 14.74 7.88
CA HIS A 16 -12.93 13.88 8.74
C HIS A 16 -12.26 13.78 10.12
N ILE A 17 -12.81 14.46 11.12
CA ILE A 17 -12.23 14.44 12.48
C ILE A 17 -12.64 13.23 13.33
N LEU A 18 -13.52 12.36 12.77
CA LEU A 18 -13.98 11.10 13.36
C LEU A 18 -14.42 11.21 14.83
N ASN A 19 -15.04 12.32 15.21
CA ASN A 19 -15.70 12.48 16.50
C ASN A 19 -17.10 11.84 16.49
N GLU A 20 -17.79 11.82 17.63
CA GLU A 20 -19.13 11.24 17.78
C GLU A 20 -20.15 11.75 16.73
N GLY A 21 -19.98 12.98 16.25
CA GLY A 21 -20.84 13.57 15.24
C GLY A 21 -20.37 13.41 13.79
N ASN A 22 -19.27 12.67 13.55
CA ASN A 22 -18.65 12.55 12.21
C ASN A 22 -18.47 13.89 11.49
N LYS A 23 -18.07 14.91 12.24
CA LYS A 23 -17.96 16.27 11.73
C LYS A 23 -16.87 16.36 10.64
N ILE A 24 -17.21 16.98 9.52
CA ILE A 24 -16.27 17.34 8.45
C ILE A 24 -15.99 18.84 8.56
N VAL A 25 -14.73 19.23 8.38
CA VAL A 25 -14.27 20.62 8.41
C VAL A 25 -13.36 20.90 7.22
N GLU A 26 -13.17 22.19 6.87
CA GLU A 26 -12.50 22.60 5.62
C GLU A 26 -10.99 22.80 5.81
N ALA A 27 -10.57 23.17 7.04
CA ALA A 27 -9.18 23.52 7.30
C ALA A 27 -8.71 23.08 8.69
N MET A 28 -7.39 22.99 8.84
CA MET A 28 -6.71 22.82 10.13
C MET A 28 -5.43 23.63 10.22
N ALA A 29 -5.11 24.10 11.42
CA ALA A 29 -3.84 24.71 11.77
C ALA A 29 -2.97 23.74 12.58
N ILE A 30 -1.68 23.68 12.26
CA ILE A 30 -0.72 22.77 12.85
C ILE A 30 0.46 23.58 13.40
N LYS A 31 0.87 23.28 14.62
CA LYS A 31 2.03 23.86 15.29
C LYS A 31 2.78 22.78 16.09
N ASP A 32 4.10 22.77 16.00
CA ASP A 32 4.95 21.80 16.71
C ASP A 32 4.54 20.34 16.50
N GLY A 33 4.12 20.00 15.24
CA GLY A 33 3.66 18.66 14.87
C GLY A 33 2.28 18.27 15.40
N ARG A 34 1.52 19.21 16.00
CA ARG A 34 0.19 18.98 16.56
C ARG A 34 -0.86 19.84 15.88
N ILE A 35 -2.03 19.28 15.66
CA ILE A 35 -3.20 20.05 15.22
C ILE A 35 -3.68 20.91 16.39
N ILE A 36 -3.69 22.23 16.21
CA ILE A 36 -4.09 23.18 17.24
C ILE A 36 -5.53 23.69 17.07
N GLU A 37 -6.05 23.68 15.84
CA GLU A 37 -7.44 24.06 15.56
C GLU A 37 -7.94 23.43 14.27
N PHE A 38 -9.26 23.17 14.24
CA PHE A 38 -10.03 22.80 13.07
C PHE A 38 -11.13 23.82 12.84
N GLY A 39 -11.47 24.11 11.59
CA GLY A 39 -12.58 25.02 11.28
C GLY A 39 -12.81 25.24 9.80
N PRO A 40 -13.71 26.19 9.47
CA PRO A 40 -13.86 26.66 8.09
C PRO A 40 -12.58 27.31 7.57
N ASP A 41 -12.33 27.23 6.27
CA ASP A 41 -11.20 27.86 5.59
C ASP A 41 -10.99 29.32 6.01
N ARG A 42 -12.08 30.11 5.93
CA ARG A 42 -12.04 31.53 6.28
C ARG A 42 -11.58 31.80 7.70
N GLN A 43 -12.01 30.96 8.65
CA GLN A 43 -11.61 31.11 10.06
C GLN A 43 -10.12 30.86 10.23
N ILE A 44 -9.65 29.71 9.77
CA ILE A 44 -8.26 29.27 9.95
C ILE A 44 -7.28 30.18 9.21
N LEU A 45 -7.55 30.49 7.94
CA LEU A 45 -6.68 31.34 7.12
C LEU A 45 -6.58 32.77 7.64
N ASN A 46 -7.62 33.32 8.28
CA ASN A 46 -7.61 34.67 8.84
C ASN A 46 -7.01 34.74 10.24
N LYS A 47 -7.17 33.67 11.05
CA LYS A 47 -6.72 33.63 12.44
C LYS A 47 -5.22 33.45 12.55
N TYR A 48 -4.64 32.55 11.74
CA TYR A 48 -3.26 32.11 11.89
C TYR A 48 -2.29 32.82 10.92
N ALA A 49 -1.14 33.26 11.46
CA ALA A 49 0.08 33.51 10.66
C ALA A 49 0.82 32.18 10.52
N TYR A 50 1.01 31.70 9.30
CA TYR A 50 1.60 30.39 9.04
C TYR A 50 2.86 30.48 8.19
N LYS A 51 3.82 29.55 8.44
CA LYS A 51 5.07 29.45 7.68
C LYS A 51 4.85 28.83 6.31
N SER A 52 3.96 27.84 6.23
CA SER A 52 3.61 27.12 5.00
C SER A 52 2.12 26.78 4.95
N SER A 53 1.62 26.46 3.75
CA SER A 53 0.25 26.02 3.57
C SER A 53 0.13 24.95 2.49
N ILE A 54 -0.88 24.11 2.63
CA ILE A 54 -1.27 23.08 1.64
C ILE A 54 -2.71 23.34 1.23
N ASP A 55 -2.91 23.59 -0.06
CA ASP A 55 -4.25 23.56 -0.69
C ASP A 55 -4.58 22.09 -1.02
N ALA A 56 -5.53 21.51 -0.32
CA ALA A 56 -5.96 20.12 -0.53
C ALA A 56 -6.82 19.93 -1.79
N ARG A 57 -7.28 21.03 -2.42
CA ARG A 57 -8.09 21.02 -3.66
C ARG A 57 -9.34 20.16 -3.55
N GLY A 58 -10.06 20.27 -2.44
CA GLY A 58 -11.26 19.48 -2.18
C GLY A 58 -11.02 18.01 -1.87
N LYS A 59 -9.79 17.61 -1.58
CA LYS A 59 -9.50 16.20 -1.22
C LYS A 59 -9.90 15.91 0.21
N GLU A 60 -10.30 14.66 0.42
CA GLU A 60 -10.59 14.11 1.74
C GLU A 60 -9.30 13.89 2.55
N ILE A 61 -9.36 14.18 3.83
CA ILE A 61 -8.29 13.95 4.80
C ILE A 61 -8.85 13.17 5.98
N TYR A 62 -8.21 12.05 6.28
CA TYR A 62 -8.54 11.19 7.41
C TYR A 62 -7.36 11.12 8.40
N PRO A 63 -7.63 10.84 9.68
CA PRO A 63 -6.59 10.37 10.59
C PRO A 63 -5.91 9.12 10.03
N GLY A 64 -4.64 8.90 10.38
CA GLY A 64 -3.94 7.69 9.97
C GLY A 64 -4.72 6.44 10.37
N PHE A 65 -4.89 5.50 9.45
CA PHE A 65 -5.61 4.26 9.70
C PHE A 65 -4.82 3.37 10.67
N ILE A 66 -5.56 2.71 11.56
CA ILE A 66 -5.02 1.71 12.48
C ILE A 66 -5.64 0.37 12.10
N ASP A 67 -4.82 -0.53 11.59
CA ASP A 67 -5.22 -1.91 11.35
C ASP A 67 -5.00 -2.73 12.64
N SER A 68 -6.08 -3.15 13.27
CA SER A 68 -6.04 -3.93 14.50
C SER A 68 -5.98 -5.45 14.25
N HIS A 69 -6.05 -5.89 12.98
CA HIS A 69 -5.98 -7.29 12.59
C HIS A 69 -5.08 -7.46 11.35
N GLY A 70 -3.79 -7.30 11.53
CA GLY A 70 -2.80 -7.44 10.46
C GLY A 70 -1.97 -8.72 10.59
N HIS A 71 -1.65 -9.35 9.46
CA HIS A 71 -0.73 -10.48 9.36
C HIS A 71 0.67 -9.98 8.97
N LEU A 72 1.31 -9.22 9.87
CA LEU A 72 2.57 -8.52 9.58
C LEU A 72 3.69 -9.48 9.13
N LEU A 73 3.79 -10.67 9.75
CA LEU A 73 4.80 -11.66 9.36
C LEU A 73 4.56 -12.15 7.93
N SER A 74 3.33 -12.54 7.60
CA SER A 74 2.98 -13.00 6.25
C SER A 74 3.18 -11.92 5.20
N TYR A 75 2.91 -10.65 5.55
CA TYR A 75 3.20 -9.51 4.68
C TYR A 75 4.71 -9.32 4.46
N ALA A 76 5.52 -9.46 5.51
CA ALA A 76 6.98 -9.39 5.39
C ALA A 76 7.54 -10.53 4.52
N GLU A 77 7.00 -11.74 4.65
CA GLU A 77 7.34 -12.88 3.79
C GLU A 77 6.96 -12.63 2.32
N LEU A 78 5.78 -12.02 2.09
CA LEU A 78 5.34 -11.62 0.74
C LEU A 78 6.34 -10.65 0.09
N LEU A 79 6.80 -9.65 0.81
CA LEU A 79 7.80 -8.68 0.32
C LEU A 79 9.16 -9.30 0.00
N LEU A 80 9.45 -10.50 0.54
CA LEU A 80 10.69 -11.25 0.31
C LEU A 80 10.52 -12.38 -0.71
N SER A 81 9.39 -12.46 -1.39
CA SER A 81 9.04 -13.47 -2.39
C SER A 81 8.83 -12.85 -3.77
N ALA A 82 8.84 -13.68 -4.82
CA ALA A 82 8.43 -13.24 -6.15
C ALA A 82 6.93 -12.96 -6.16
N ASP A 83 6.55 -11.77 -6.64
CA ASP A 83 5.14 -11.38 -6.78
C ASP A 83 4.55 -11.98 -8.07
N LEU A 84 3.62 -12.92 -7.89
CA LEU A 84 2.95 -13.64 -8.97
C LEU A 84 1.48 -13.20 -9.16
N VAL A 85 1.03 -12.22 -8.39
CA VAL A 85 -0.34 -11.69 -8.48
C VAL A 85 -0.60 -11.12 -9.87
N GLY A 86 -1.71 -11.56 -10.49
CA GLY A 86 -2.09 -11.11 -11.83
C GLY A 86 -1.20 -11.66 -12.95
N SER A 87 -0.45 -12.76 -12.72
CA SER A 87 0.17 -13.49 -13.82
C SER A 87 -0.89 -13.98 -14.81
N SER A 88 -0.62 -13.83 -16.10
CA SER A 88 -1.58 -14.11 -17.18
C SER A 88 -1.50 -15.55 -17.73
N SER A 89 -0.45 -16.28 -17.36
CA SER A 89 -0.20 -17.65 -17.80
C SER A 89 0.87 -18.30 -16.94
N GLN A 90 1.01 -19.63 -17.00
CA GLN A 90 2.13 -20.34 -16.39
C GLN A 90 3.48 -19.78 -16.85
N LYS A 91 3.61 -19.47 -18.13
CA LYS A 91 4.85 -18.90 -18.69
C LYS A 91 5.17 -17.53 -18.09
N ASP A 92 4.18 -16.62 -18.01
CA ASP A 92 4.35 -15.31 -17.35
C ASP A 92 4.73 -15.46 -15.87
N MET A 93 4.07 -16.38 -15.17
CA MET A 93 4.41 -16.71 -13.78
C MET A 93 5.89 -17.11 -13.64
N ILE A 94 6.38 -18.01 -14.48
CA ILE A 94 7.78 -18.49 -14.44
C ILE A 94 8.76 -17.37 -14.82
N GLU A 95 8.46 -16.55 -15.82
CA GLU A 95 9.29 -15.41 -16.19
C GLU A 95 9.46 -14.42 -15.01
N ARG A 96 8.43 -14.18 -14.23
CA ARG A 96 8.50 -13.35 -13.01
C ARG A 96 9.41 -13.97 -11.95
N VAL A 97 9.35 -15.29 -11.77
CA VAL A 97 10.23 -16.01 -10.83
C VAL A 97 11.70 -15.92 -11.28
N VAL A 98 11.98 -16.10 -12.57
CA VAL A 98 13.33 -15.97 -13.13
C VAL A 98 13.87 -14.56 -12.92
N ASN A 99 13.10 -13.54 -13.29
CA ASN A 99 13.48 -12.13 -13.10
C ASN A 99 13.75 -11.80 -11.62
N TYR A 100 12.93 -12.34 -10.71
CA TYR A 100 13.15 -12.17 -9.27
C TYR A 100 14.46 -12.82 -8.83
N GLN A 101 14.76 -14.03 -9.29
CA GLN A 101 15.99 -14.76 -8.96
C GLN A 101 17.24 -14.06 -9.50
N ASP A 102 17.20 -13.55 -10.72
CA ASP A 102 18.31 -12.84 -11.34
C ASP A 102 18.75 -11.60 -10.55
N VAL A 103 17.77 -10.91 -9.95
CA VAL A 103 18.04 -9.73 -9.12
C VAL A 103 18.47 -10.10 -7.70
N ASN A 104 17.87 -11.13 -7.11
CA ASN A 104 17.99 -11.40 -5.67
C ASN A 104 18.97 -12.52 -5.33
N ASN A 105 19.30 -13.40 -6.27
CA ASN A 105 20.25 -14.51 -6.13
C ASN A 105 20.02 -15.36 -4.87
N LYS A 106 18.79 -15.84 -4.69
CA LYS A 106 18.38 -16.62 -3.51
C LYS A 106 18.80 -18.07 -3.61
N LYS A 107 19.11 -18.70 -2.47
CA LYS A 107 19.36 -20.14 -2.38
C LYS A 107 18.07 -20.97 -2.52
N ILE A 108 16.95 -20.41 -2.15
CA ILE A 108 15.60 -20.96 -2.31
C ILE A 108 14.74 -19.83 -2.79
N VAL A 109 13.97 -20.03 -3.85
CA VAL A 109 13.04 -19.02 -4.39
C VAL A 109 11.64 -19.35 -3.92
N ILE A 110 10.98 -18.36 -3.37
CA ILE A 110 9.56 -18.43 -3.01
C ILE A 110 8.81 -17.42 -3.86
N GLY A 111 7.71 -17.86 -4.49
CA GLY A 111 6.77 -17.00 -5.19
C GLY A 111 5.37 -17.15 -4.59
N ARG A 112 4.57 -16.08 -4.65
CA ARG A 112 3.22 -16.09 -4.07
C ARG A 112 2.23 -15.34 -4.96
N GLY A 113 1.01 -15.85 -5.02
CA GLY A 113 -0.11 -15.10 -5.57
C GLY A 113 -0.54 -15.50 -6.99
N TRP A 114 -0.03 -16.60 -7.56
CA TRP A 114 -0.54 -17.08 -8.84
C TRP A 114 -1.98 -17.58 -8.72
N ASP A 115 -2.73 -17.43 -9.80
CA ASP A 115 -4.13 -17.90 -9.89
C ASP A 115 -4.44 -18.30 -11.34
N GLN A 116 -4.45 -19.60 -11.58
CA GLN A 116 -4.73 -20.15 -12.92
C GLN A 116 -6.15 -19.84 -13.40
N SER A 117 -7.08 -19.52 -12.51
CA SER A 117 -8.44 -19.17 -12.92
C SER A 117 -8.53 -17.89 -13.75
N LEU A 118 -7.45 -17.09 -13.73
CA LEU A 118 -7.28 -15.85 -14.50
C LEU A 118 -6.58 -16.09 -15.84
N TRP A 119 -6.12 -17.31 -16.13
CA TRP A 119 -5.40 -17.64 -17.33
C TRP A 119 -6.34 -18.13 -18.45
N ASP A 120 -5.94 -17.96 -19.71
CA ASP A 120 -6.68 -18.49 -20.86
C ASP A 120 -6.78 -20.03 -20.81
N ASP A 121 -5.69 -20.70 -20.41
CA ASP A 121 -5.69 -22.10 -20.00
C ASP A 121 -5.76 -22.18 -18.47
N SER A 122 -6.93 -22.47 -17.93
CA SER A 122 -7.17 -22.55 -16.49
C SER A 122 -6.74 -23.89 -15.86
N SER A 123 -5.97 -24.71 -16.57
CA SER A 123 -5.38 -25.92 -16.00
C SER A 123 -4.37 -25.57 -14.90
N PHE A 124 -4.21 -26.48 -13.92
CA PHE A 124 -3.17 -26.31 -12.93
C PHE A 124 -1.80 -26.38 -13.60
N PRO A 125 -0.84 -25.51 -13.19
CA PRO A 125 0.50 -25.58 -13.69
C PRO A 125 1.18 -26.90 -13.31
N ASP A 126 2.14 -27.29 -14.12
CA ASP A 126 3.06 -28.38 -13.82
C ASP A 126 4.50 -27.86 -13.59
N ASN A 127 5.38 -28.70 -13.09
CA ASN A 127 6.73 -28.29 -12.77
C ASN A 127 7.71 -28.39 -13.96
N GLN A 128 7.26 -28.67 -15.18
CA GLN A 128 8.16 -28.86 -16.33
C GLN A 128 8.97 -27.60 -16.62
N LEU A 129 8.29 -26.46 -16.77
CA LEU A 129 8.96 -25.18 -17.06
C LEU A 129 9.84 -24.69 -15.91
N LEU A 130 9.46 -25.00 -14.65
CA LEU A 130 10.30 -24.71 -13.49
C LEU A 130 11.60 -25.52 -13.54
N ASN A 131 11.52 -26.83 -13.81
CA ASN A 131 12.68 -27.71 -13.90
C ASN A 131 13.64 -27.33 -15.04
N GLU A 132 13.10 -26.78 -16.13
CA GLU A 132 13.92 -26.27 -17.23
C GLU A 132 14.69 -24.99 -16.83
N SER A 133 14.05 -24.11 -16.05
CA SER A 133 14.59 -22.82 -15.66
C SER A 133 15.48 -22.88 -14.41
N PHE A 134 15.17 -23.78 -13.47
CA PHE A 134 15.82 -23.89 -12.16
C PHE A 134 16.34 -25.29 -11.90
N LYS A 135 17.57 -25.61 -12.41
CA LYS A 135 18.16 -26.96 -12.29
C LYS A 135 18.65 -27.27 -10.88
N ASP A 136 19.22 -26.27 -10.20
CA ASP A 136 19.93 -26.44 -8.93
C ASP A 136 19.35 -25.57 -7.78
N THR A 137 18.34 -24.76 -8.09
CA THR A 137 17.73 -23.87 -7.09
C THR A 137 16.33 -24.35 -6.77
N PRO A 138 16.05 -24.73 -5.51
CA PRO A 138 14.70 -25.07 -5.09
C PRO A 138 13.76 -23.89 -5.25
N VAL A 139 12.58 -24.15 -5.83
CA VAL A 139 11.51 -23.14 -6.04
C VAL A 139 10.22 -23.67 -5.44
N CYS A 140 9.47 -22.79 -4.76
CA CYS A 140 8.15 -23.10 -4.24
C CYS A 140 7.21 -21.93 -4.53
N LEU A 141 6.12 -22.19 -5.26
CA LEU A 141 5.18 -21.18 -5.72
C LEU A 141 3.79 -21.42 -5.10
N TYR A 142 3.38 -20.50 -4.24
CA TYR A 142 2.09 -20.59 -3.55
C TYR A 142 0.99 -19.91 -4.35
N ARG A 143 -0.12 -20.59 -4.53
CA ARG A 143 -1.36 -20.03 -5.07
C ARG A 143 -1.87 -18.89 -4.18
N ILE A 144 -2.67 -18.00 -4.75
CA ILE A 144 -3.20 -16.81 -4.07
C ILE A 144 -4.01 -17.15 -2.80
N ASP A 145 -4.66 -18.29 -2.76
CA ASP A 145 -5.44 -18.75 -1.60
C ASP A 145 -4.59 -19.48 -0.52
N GLY A 146 -3.30 -19.72 -0.81
CA GLY A 146 -2.39 -20.43 0.10
C GLY A 146 -2.64 -21.93 0.27
N HIS A 147 -3.59 -22.53 -0.48
CA HIS A 147 -3.94 -23.95 -0.35
C HIS A 147 -3.24 -24.86 -1.36
N SER A 148 -2.62 -24.30 -2.38
CA SER A 148 -1.85 -25.04 -3.38
C SER A 148 -0.47 -24.44 -3.55
N ALA A 149 0.54 -25.32 -3.71
CA ALA A 149 1.92 -24.94 -3.99
C ALA A 149 2.51 -25.87 -5.07
N GLU A 150 3.38 -25.31 -5.92
CA GLU A 150 4.17 -25.97 -6.95
C GLU A 150 5.69 -25.83 -6.66
#